data_b47d9087fdc93407f490902959f733a9
#
_entry.id   b47d9087fdc93407f490902959f733a9
#
_cell.length_a   1.000
_cell.length_b   1.000
_cell.length_c   1.000
_cell.angle_alpha   90.00
_cell.angle_beta   90.00
_cell.angle_gamma   90.00
#
_symmetry.space_group_name_H-M   'P 1'
#
loop_
_entity.id
_entity.type
_entity.pdbx_description
1 polymer ?
#
loop_
_entity_poly.entity_id
_entity_poly.type
_entity_poly.pdbx_seq_one_letter_code
_entity_poly.pdbx_strand_id
1 'polypeptide(L)'
;MTASPSCIFCQFARNSTTTTTLLHTDERVVAFQDINPSAFRHYLVIPVEHIATVKDLRRRNEDYSMVSHMLNVGQTLLHRDAPNSTHYRFGFHQPPFNSVNHLHLHCLALPYVSRWKTVKYISLGPLGGFIEAQKVLEKLKP
;
A
#
# COMPACT_ATOMS: atom_id res chain seq x y z
N MET A 1 -13.28 -10.12 8.67
CA MET A 1 -12.28 -10.88 7.91
C MET A 1 -11.19 -11.36 8.84
N THR A 2 -10.67 -12.52 8.58
CA THR A 2 -9.68 -13.15 9.45
C THR A 2 -8.32 -13.18 8.76
N ALA A 3 -7.27 -13.47 9.52
CA ALA A 3 -5.94 -13.67 8.97
C ALA A 3 -5.89 -14.96 8.16
N SER A 4 -5.02 -14.99 7.16
CA SER A 4 -4.70 -16.18 6.40
C SER A 4 -3.33 -16.70 6.83
N PRO A 5 -3.22 -17.92 7.37
CA PRO A 5 -1.92 -18.44 7.84
C PRO A 5 -0.86 -18.54 6.75
N SER A 6 -1.28 -18.73 5.48
CA SER A 6 -0.36 -18.83 4.35
C SER A 6 0.04 -17.50 3.75
N CYS A 7 -0.58 -16.39 4.18
CA CYS A 7 -0.29 -15.07 3.65
C CYS A 7 0.92 -14.47 4.38
N ILE A 8 1.98 -14.13 3.62
CA ILE A 8 3.18 -13.54 4.21
C ILE A 8 2.90 -12.19 4.88
N PHE A 9 1.98 -11.38 4.30
CA PHE A 9 1.64 -10.09 4.89
C PHE A 9 0.78 -10.23 6.15
N CYS A 10 -0.06 -11.26 6.24
CA CYS A 10 -0.74 -11.57 7.49
C CYS A 10 0.26 -11.90 8.59
N GLN A 11 1.33 -12.62 8.25
CA GLN A 11 2.40 -12.92 9.20
C GLN A 11 3.11 -11.66 9.66
N PHE A 12 3.41 -10.73 8.74
CA PHE A 12 4.02 -9.44 9.10
C PHE A 12 3.11 -8.64 10.03
N ALA A 13 1.82 -8.58 9.70
CA ALA A 13 0.86 -7.81 10.48
C ALA A 13 0.70 -8.34 11.91
N ARG A 14 0.86 -9.64 12.10
CA ARG A 14 0.72 -10.29 13.42
C ARG A 14 2.04 -10.45 14.14
N ASN A 15 3.12 -9.93 13.55
CA ASN A 15 4.45 -9.97 14.14
C ASN A 15 4.89 -11.39 14.52
N SER A 16 4.50 -12.39 13.73
CA SER A 16 4.88 -13.77 13.96
C SER A 16 6.05 -14.15 13.05
N THR A 17 7.09 -14.70 13.63
CA THR A 17 8.24 -15.33 12.94
C THR A 17 8.94 -14.52 11.85
N THR A 18 8.69 -13.22 11.72
CA THR A 18 9.29 -12.39 10.68
C THR A 18 10.46 -11.60 11.19
N THR A 19 11.46 -11.38 10.31
CA THR A 19 12.57 -10.47 10.57
C THR A 19 12.31 -9.06 10.02
N THR A 20 11.15 -8.84 9.41
CA THR A 20 10.78 -7.54 8.84
C THR A 20 10.64 -6.51 9.94
N THR A 21 11.37 -5.39 9.79
CA THR A 21 11.26 -4.26 10.70
C THR A 21 10.02 -3.45 10.35
N LEU A 22 9.14 -3.25 11.33
CA LEU A 22 7.95 -2.44 11.13
C LEU A 22 8.27 -0.96 11.35
N LEU A 23 7.85 -0.12 10.42
CA LEU A 23 8.01 1.34 10.49
C LEU A 23 6.85 1.98 11.26
N HIS A 24 5.70 1.32 11.26
CA HIS A 24 4.50 1.77 11.95
C HIS A 24 3.65 0.55 12.29
N THR A 25 3.03 0.56 13.45
CA THR A 25 2.07 -0.46 13.82
C THR A 25 0.98 0.17 14.67
N ASP A 26 -0.26 -0.15 14.34
CA ASP A 26 -1.42 0.19 15.17
C ASP A 26 -2.45 -0.93 15.05
N GLU A 27 -3.64 -0.72 15.61
CA GLU A 27 -4.68 -1.76 15.64
C GLU A 27 -5.17 -2.16 14.26
N ARG A 28 -5.02 -1.29 13.28
CA ARG A 28 -5.63 -1.45 11.96
C ARG A 28 -4.64 -1.74 10.86
N VAL A 29 -3.42 -1.18 10.93
CA VAL A 29 -2.43 -1.28 9.86
C VAL A 29 -1.03 -1.47 10.42
N VAL A 30 -0.17 -2.03 9.57
CA VAL A 30 1.29 -2.01 9.78
C VAL A 30 1.95 -1.50 8.52
N ALA A 31 3.15 -0.94 8.66
CA ALA A 31 3.92 -0.44 7.53
C ALA A 31 5.37 -0.91 7.62
N PHE A 32 5.95 -1.17 6.45
CA PHE A 32 7.33 -1.65 6.36
C PHE A 32 7.90 -1.26 5.01
N GLN A 33 9.22 -1.36 4.86
CA GLN A 33 9.88 -1.06 3.61
C GLN A 33 9.72 -2.21 2.62
N ASP A 34 9.44 -1.87 1.34
CA ASP A 34 9.38 -2.87 0.27
C ASP A 34 10.76 -3.53 0.14
N ILE A 35 10.77 -4.85 0.01
CA ILE A 35 12.02 -5.62 -0.08
C ILE A 35 12.83 -5.28 -1.35
N ASN A 36 12.15 -4.79 -2.39
CA ASN A 36 12.77 -4.38 -3.64
C ASN A 36 12.31 -2.96 -3.99
N PRO A 37 12.87 -1.95 -3.33
CA PRO A 37 12.39 -0.57 -3.48
C PRO A 37 12.48 -0.09 -4.92
N SER A 38 11.43 0.59 -5.37
CA SER A 38 11.34 1.14 -6.73
C SER A 38 11.67 2.63 -6.78
N ALA A 39 11.76 3.28 -5.63
CA ALA A 39 11.98 4.72 -5.51
C ALA A 39 12.94 5.02 -4.35
N PHE A 40 13.30 6.28 -4.19
CA PHE A 40 14.18 6.75 -3.11
C PHE A 40 13.73 6.23 -1.75
N ARG A 41 12.40 6.28 -1.48
CA ARG A 41 11.78 5.55 -0.39
C ARG A 41 10.56 4.82 -0.93
N HIS A 42 10.40 3.58 -0.55
CA HIS A 42 9.29 2.77 -1.02
C HIS A 42 8.76 1.94 0.15
N TYR A 43 7.65 2.39 0.72
CA TYR A 43 7.03 1.74 1.86
C TYR A 43 5.72 1.08 1.45
N LEU A 44 5.34 0.06 2.21
CA LEU A 44 4.05 -0.60 2.06
C LEU A 44 3.26 -0.42 3.35
N VAL A 45 1.99 -0.06 3.21
CA VAL A 45 1.05 -0.01 4.33
C VAL A 45 -0.01 -1.08 4.07
N ILE A 46 -0.21 -1.96 5.03
CA ILE A 46 -1.15 -3.07 4.89
C ILE A 46 -2.15 -3.09 6.04
N PRO A 47 -3.41 -3.52 5.80
CA PRO A 47 -4.32 -3.75 6.90
C PRO A 47 -3.93 -5.00 7.68
N VAL A 48 -4.19 -4.98 8.98
CA VAL A 48 -4.02 -6.17 9.84
C VAL A 48 -4.99 -7.27 9.41
N GLU A 49 -6.23 -6.89 9.07
CA GLU A 49 -7.21 -7.78 8.48
C GLU A 49 -6.76 -8.23 7.08
N HIS A 50 -7.07 -9.47 6.73
CA HIS A 50 -6.78 -9.96 5.39
C HIS A 50 -7.85 -9.48 4.41
N ILE A 51 -7.50 -8.48 3.59
CA ILE A 51 -8.27 -8.04 2.43
C ILE A 51 -7.42 -8.39 1.22
N ALA A 52 -7.94 -9.23 0.32
CA ALA A 52 -7.09 -9.81 -0.73
C ALA A 52 -6.62 -8.77 -1.75
N THR A 53 -7.54 -7.99 -2.32
CA THR A 53 -7.20 -7.03 -3.37
C THR A 53 -8.04 -5.77 -3.26
N VAL A 54 -7.63 -4.73 -4.03
CA VAL A 54 -8.38 -3.48 -4.11
C VAL A 54 -9.79 -3.68 -4.66
N LYS A 55 -10.01 -4.74 -5.44
CA LYS A 55 -11.33 -5.05 -5.99
C LYS A 55 -12.32 -5.57 -4.94
N ASP A 56 -11.82 -6.00 -3.78
CA ASP A 56 -12.66 -6.49 -2.69
C ASP A 56 -13.19 -5.36 -1.80
N LEU A 57 -12.73 -4.13 -2.03
CA LEU A 57 -13.20 -2.97 -1.28
C LEU A 57 -14.58 -2.53 -1.77
N ARG A 58 -15.43 -2.11 -0.83
CA ARG A 58 -16.81 -1.72 -1.09
C ARG A 58 -17.07 -0.26 -0.72
N ARG A 59 -18.12 0.32 -1.31
CA ARG A 59 -18.57 1.67 -0.96
C ARG A 59 -19.28 1.65 0.39
N ARG A 60 -18.51 1.66 1.46
CA ARG A 60 -19.00 1.67 2.83
C ARG A 60 -17.99 2.38 3.72
N ASN A 61 -18.48 2.86 4.88
CA ASN A 61 -17.66 3.65 5.79
C ASN A 61 -16.40 2.92 6.24
N GLU A 62 -16.49 1.61 6.50
CA GLU A 62 -15.37 0.82 7.00
C GLU A 62 -14.23 0.79 5.99
N ASP A 63 -14.54 0.57 4.71
CA ASP A 63 -13.52 0.46 3.67
C ASP A 63 -12.94 1.84 3.31
N TYR A 64 -13.80 2.85 3.24
CA TYR A 64 -13.36 4.22 3.04
C TYR A 64 -12.40 4.66 4.16
N SER A 65 -12.77 4.38 5.40
CA SER A 65 -11.97 4.71 6.58
C SER A 65 -10.64 3.95 6.57
N MET A 66 -10.65 2.68 6.16
CA MET A 66 -9.42 1.88 6.09
C MET A 66 -8.43 2.48 5.08
N VAL A 67 -8.88 2.77 3.87
CA VAL A 67 -8.00 3.33 2.84
C VAL A 67 -7.53 4.72 3.22
N SER A 68 -8.41 5.53 3.82
CA SER A 68 -8.02 6.87 4.32
C SER A 68 -6.92 6.76 5.36
N HIS A 69 -7.05 5.81 6.28
CA HIS A 69 -6.05 5.59 7.32
C HIS A 69 -4.71 5.10 6.74
N MET A 70 -4.77 4.15 5.80
CA MET A 70 -3.57 3.67 5.11
C MET A 70 -2.82 4.83 4.43
N LEU A 71 -3.56 5.67 3.72
CA LEU A 71 -2.97 6.83 3.04
C LEU A 71 -2.35 7.80 4.03
N ASN A 72 -3.04 8.09 5.11
CA ASN A 72 -2.55 9.00 6.14
C ASN A 72 -1.25 8.50 6.77
N VAL A 73 -1.18 7.22 7.08
CA VAL A 73 0.04 6.60 7.63
C VAL A 73 1.18 6.69 6.61
N GLY A 74 0.92 6.35 5.35
CA GLY A 74 1.93 6.43 4.30
C GLY A 74 2.46 7.83 4.09
N GLN A 75 1.58 8.83 4.07
CA GLN A 75 1.97 10.23 3.92
C GLN A 75 2.83 10.68 5.10
N THR A 76 2.45 10.34 6.30
CA THR A 76 3.20 10.70 7.51
C THR A 76 4.60 10.11 7.48
N LEU A 77 4.73 8.84 7.11
CA LEU A 77 6.03 8.17 7.05
C LEU A 77 6.94 8.78 5.99
N LEU A 78 6.41 9.05 4.80
CA LEU A 78 7.22 9.63 3.73
C LEU A 78 7.64 11.06 4.02
N HIS A 79 6.77 11.86 4.61
CA HIS A 79 7.14 13.22 5.01
C HIS A 79 8.22 13.23 6.10
N ARG A 80 8.20 12.23 6.97
CA ARG A 80 9.24 12.07 7.98
C ARG A 80 10.59 11.68 7.37
N ASP A 81 10.58 10.70 6.44
CA ASP A 81 11.80 10.06 5.95
C ASP A 81 12.30 10.61 4.62
N ALA A 82 11.45 11.32 3.88
CA ALA A 82 11.81 11.89 2.58
C ALA A 82 11.17 13.27 2.38
N PRO A 83 11.45 14.23 3.29
CA PRO A 83 10.78 15.53 3.25
C PRO A 83 11.13 16.36 2.02
N ASN A 84 12.25 16.05 1.36
CA ASN A 84 12.74 16.80 0.21
C ASN A 84 12.43 16.15 -1.14
N SER A 85 11.65 15.09 -1.17
CA SER A 85 11.25 14.47 -2.43
C SER A 85 10.39 15.43 -3.25
N THR A 86 10.59 15.43 -4.57
CA THR A 86 9.84 16.29 -5.47
C THR A 86 8.40 15.87 -5.60
N HIS A 87 8.16 14.56 -5.58
CA HIS A 87 6.83 14.00 -5.71
C HIS A 87 6.68 12.77 -4.82
N TYR A 88 5.45 12.57 -4.38
CA TYR A 88 5.04 11.35 -3.67
C TYR A 88 3.92 10.69 -4.45
N ARG A 89 3.92 9.35 -4.49
CA ARG A 89 2.84 8.60 -5.10
C ARG A 89 2.32 7.57 -4.13
N PHE A 90 1.01 7.41 -4.11
CA PHE A 90 0.34 6.46 -3.23
C PHE A 90 -0.72 5.71 -4.03
N GLY A 91 -0.65 4.40 -4.06
CA GLY A 91 -1.63 3.64 -4.81
C GLY A 91 -1.46 2.14 -4.67
N PHE A 92 -2.31 1.42 -5.39
CA PHE A 92 -2.41 -0.03 -5.34
C PHE A 92 -2.17 -0.63 -6.71
N HIS A 93 -1.54 -1.80 -6.76
CA HIS A 93 -1.53 -2.59 -7.97
C HIS A 93 -2.84 -3.38 -8.04
N GLN A 94 -3.48 -3.33 -9.21
CA GLN A 94 -4.72 -4.05 -9.47
C GLN A 94 -4.42 -5.43 -10.02
N PRO A 95 -5.21 -6.48 -9.65
CA PRO A 95 -5.03 -7.79 -10.26
C PRO A 95 -5.16 -7.69 -11.78
N PRO A 96 -4.38 -8.44 -12.55
CA PRO A 96 -3.40 -9.45 -12.12
C PRO A 96 -2.00 -8.91 -11.83
N PHE A 97 -1.82 -7.59 -11.69
CA PHE A 97 -0.52 -6.96 -11.55
C PHE A 97 -0.03 -6.87 -10.10
N ASN A 98 -0.87 -7.26 -9.14
CA ASN A 98 -0.45 -7.30 -7.74
C ASN A 98 0.42 -8.53 -7.47
N SER A 99 1.43 -8.35 -6.61
CA SER A 99 2.39 -9.43 -6.30
C SER A 99 1.93 -10.34 -5.16
N VAL A 100 1.15 -9.80 -4.22
CA VAL A 100 0.67 -10.53 -3.05
C VAL A 100 -0.83 -10.29 -2.91
N ASN A 101 -1.60 -11.34 -2.65
CA ASN A 101 -3.04 -11.24 -2.43
C ASN A 101 -3.35 -10.86 -0.98
N HIS A 102 -2.85 -9.73 -0.58
CA HIS A 102 -3.15 -9.03 0.65
C HIS A 102 -2.98 -7.56 0.32
N LEU A 103 -4.03 -6.78 0.49
CA LEU A 103 -4.07 -5.38 0.11
C LEU A 103 -2.84 -4.65 0.65
N HIS A 104 -2.15 -3.92 -0.21
CA HIS A 104 -1.00 -3.14 0.22
C HIS A 104 -0.91 -1.84 -0.57
N LEU A 105 -0.83 -0.74 0.18
CA LEU A 105 -0.65 0.58 -0.39
C LEU A 105 0.82 0.81 -0.64
N HIS A 106 1.19 1.03 -1.89
CA HIS A 106 2.54 1.47 -2.25
C HIS A 106 2.68 2.95 -1.95
N CYS A 107 3.70 3.31 -1.21
CA CYS A 107 4.02 4.69 -0.83
C CYS A 107 5.40 5.00 -1.37
N LEU A 108 5.46 5.85 -2.38
CA LEU A 108 6.67 6.12 -3.14
C LEU A 108 7.09 7.58 -2.97
N ALA A 109 8.31 7.79 -2.51
CA ALA A 109 8.95 9.11 -2.54
C ALA A 109 9.93 9.10 -3.70
N LEU A 110 9.62 9.86 -4.75
CA LEU A 110 10.40 9.88 -5.98
C LEU A 110 11.72 10.62 -5.78
N PRO A 111 12.75 10.36 -6.60
CA PRO A 111 12.71 9.70 -7.91
C PRO A 111 12.68 8.17 -7.84
N TYR A 112 12.30 7.57 -8.97
CA TYR A 112 12.43 6.13 -9.14
C TYR A 112 13.91 5.74 -9.22
N VAL A 113 14.22 4.52 -8.77
CA VAL A 113 15.61 4.03 -8.79
C VAL A 113 16.08 3.69 -10.21
N SER A 114 15.15 3.46 -11.15
CA SER A 114 15.47 3.26 -12.56
C SER A 114 14.24 3.56 -13.42
N ARG A 115 14.48 3.75 -14.73
CA ARG A 115 13.39 3.99 -15.69
C ARG A 115 12.41 2.83 -15.78
N TRP A 116 12.91 1.60 -15.66
CA TRP A 116 12.08 0.41 -15.75
C TRP A 116 11.08 0.34 -14.61
N LYS A 117 11.43 0.88 -13.46
CA LYS A 117 10.51 0.91 -12.32
C LYS A 117 9.32 1.84 -12.57
N THR A 118 9.50 2.87 -13.38
CA THR A 118 8.42 3.80 -13.72
C THR A 118 7.24 3.06 -14.37
N VAL A 119 7.51 2.08 -15.21
CA VAL A 119 6.48 1.33 -15.96
C VAL A 119 5.48 0.64 -15.03
N LYS A 120 5.96 0.13 -13.90
CA LYS A 120 5.11 -0.58 -12.93
C LYS A 120 4.04 0.31 -12.32
N TYR A 121 4.24 1.62 -12.35
CA TYR A 121 3.37 2.56 -11.63
C TYR A 121 2.62 3.50 -12.57
N ILE A 122 2.48 3.09 -13.84
CA ILE A 122 1.65 3.83 -14.79
C ILE A 122 0.19 3.66 -14.41
N SER A 123 -0.50 4.79 -14.27
CA SER A 123 -1.91 4.82 -13.90
C SER A 123 -2.74 5.12 -15.15
N LEU A 124 -3.39 4.10 -15.69
CA LEU A 124 -4.20 4.18 -16.93
C LEU A 124 -5.69 3.92 -16.66
N GLY A 125 -6.14 4.25 -15.45
CA GLY A 125 -7.51 4.01 -15.05
C GLY A 125 -7.81 2.51 -14.91
N PRO A 126 -9.00 2.05 -15.34
CA PRO A 126 -9.38 0.64 -15.11
C PRO A 126 -8.53 -0.36 -15.89
N LEU A 127 -7.81 0.08 -16.92
CA LEU A 127 -6.96 -0.78 -17.75
C LEU A 127 -5.52 -0.81 -17.27
N GLY A 128 -5.14 0.06 -16.32
CA GLY A 128 -3.78 0.13 -15.82
C GLY A 128 -3.51 -0.85 -14.69
N GLY A 129 -2.23 -1.11 -14.46
CA GLY A 129 -1.80 -1.97 -13.37
C GLY A 129 -1.80 -1.28 -12.01
N PHE A 130 -1.74 0.04 -12.00
CA PHE A 130 -1.62 0.84 -10.77
C PHE A 130 -2.77 1.85 -10.70
N ILE A 131 -3.43 1.92 -9.54
CA ILE A 131 -4.49 2.90 -9.31
C ILE A 131 -4.11 3.78 -8.12
N GLU A 132 -4.19 5.12 -8.32
CA GLU A 132 -3.89 6.08 -7.27
C GLU A 132 -4.87 5.95 -6.10
N ALA A 133 -4.36 6.10 -4.86
CA ALA A 133 -5.20 5.98 -3.66
C ALA A 133 -6.36 6.97 -3.66
N GLN A 134 -6.16 8.20 -4.17
CA GLN A 134 -7.23 9.19 -4.25
C GLN A 134 -8.38 8.71 -5.14
N LYS A 135 -8.06 8.02 -6.23
CA LYS A 135 -9.09 7.45 -7.11
C LYS A 135 -9.89 6.36 -6.40
N VAL A 136 -9.21 5.53 -5.61
CA VAL A 136 -9.88 4.51 -4.81
C VAL A 136 -10.82 5.17 -3.80
N LEU A 137 -10.35 6.21 -3.11
CA LEU A 137 -11.18 6.94 -2.15
C LEU A 137 -12.42 7.55 -2.79
N GLU A 138 -12.29 8.12 -3.99
CA GLU A 138 -13.43 8.66 -4.73
C GLU A 138 -14.48 7.58 -5.01
N LYS A 139 -14.04 6.36 -5.36
CA LYS A 139 -14.94 5.24 -5.62
C LYS A 139 -15.60 4.70 -4.37
N LEU A 140 -14.90 4.74 -3.24
CA LEU A 140 -15.38 4.17 -1.98
C LEU A 140 -16.22 5.15 -1.17
N LYS A 141 -16.25 6.41 -1.53
CA LYS A 141 -16.99 7.42 -0.76
C LYS A 141 -18.47 7.05 -0.70
N PRO A 142 -18.98 6.78 0.51
CA PRO A 142 -20.39 6.36 0.70
C PRO A 142 -21.39 7.45 0.35
#